data_caf69f809e03cc8bae722e24a8cef184
#
_entry.id   caf69f809e03cc8bae722e24a8cef184
#
_cell.length_a   1.000
_cell.length_b   1.000
_cell.length_c   1.000
_cell.angle_alpha   90.00
_cell.angle_beta   90.00
_cell.angle_gamma   90.00
#
_symmetry.space_group_name_H-M   'P 1'
#
loop_
_entity.id
_entity.type
_entity.pdbx_description
1 polymer ?
#
loop_
_entity_poly.entity_id
_entity_poly.type
_entity_poly.pdbx_seq_one_letter_code
_entity_poly.pdbx_strand_id
1 'polypeptide(L)'
;MKDYVIIVAGGKGLRMGNDIPKQFLPIGGKPVLMWTLERFRQYSANLQIILVLPKAQQEYWQELCKEYNFNIEYQLADGGETRFHSVQNGLSLIPDDADGVVGVHDGVRPFPSIEVIRNCYETAREKKAVIPVTPVVETLRHINSSGLTRTNTDSPKKSAVVRCNNNSITVPRDDYRLVQTPQTFDIQLLKAANRQPYRDDFTDDASVVESYGHSITLVEGNRENIKITTPYDLKIAEVLV
;
A
#
# COMPACT_ATOMS: atom_id res chain seq x y z
N MET A 1 -4.54 -23.28 -9.29
CA MET A 1 -4.54 -22.13 -8.35
C MET A 1 -3.55 -21.10 -8.86
N LYS A 2 -3.98 -19.86 -9.12
CA LYS A 2 -3.12 -18.76 -9.57
C LYS A 2 -3.12 -17.67 -8.51
N ASP A 3 -1.95 -17.19 -8.12
CA ASP A 3 -1.82 -16.09 -7.18
C ASP A 3 -1.70 -14.75 -7.93
N TYR A 4 -2.20 -13.70 -7.29
CA TYR A 4 -2.24 -12.36 -7.85
C TYR A 4 -1.61 -11.34 -6.89
N VAL A 5 -1.10 -10.25 -7.43
CA VAL A 5 -0.83 -9.03 -6.68
C VAL A 5 -1.44 -7.83 -7.39
N ILE A 6 -2.17 -7.00 -6.63
CA ILE A 6 -2.67 -5.71 -7.08
C ILE A 6 -1.73 -4.64 -6.50
N ILE A 7 -0.95 -3.99 -7.36
CA ILE A 7 -0.04 -2.91 -6.96
C ILE A 7 -0.73 -1.58 -7.21
N VAL A 8 -1.11 -0.89 -6.12
CA VAL A 8 -1.82 0.40 -6.19
C VAL A 8 -0.83 1.55 -6.15
N ALA A 9 -0.76 2.32 -7.23
CA ALA A 9 0.20 3.41 -7.40
C ALA A 9 -0.47 4.75 -7.77
N GLY A 10 -1.63 5.05 -7.15
CA GLY A 10 -2.50 6.18 -7.49
C GLY A 10 -2.26 7.49 -6.71
N GLY A 11 -1.25 7.58 -5.87
CA GLY A 11 -1.01 8.75 -5.02
C GLY A 11 -0.64 10.03 -5.80
N LYS A 12 -1.35 11.14 -5.56
CA LYS A 12 -1.08 12.44 -6.19
C LYS A 12 0.26 13.09 -5.76
N GLY A 13 1.00 12.49 -4.83
CA GLY A 13 2.34 12.95 -4.41
C GLY A 13 2.44 14.36 -3.82
N LEU A 14 1.31 15.01 -3.46
CA LEU A 14 1.22 16.42 -3.04
C LEU A 14 2.21 16.82 -1.92
N ARG A 15 2.63 15.85 -1.09
CA ARG A 15 3.59 16.08 0.02
C ARG A 15 5.05 16.13 -0.42
N MET A 16 5.35 15.76 -1.67
CA MET A 16 6.72 15.71 -2.19
C MET A 16 7.20 17.03 -2.78
N GLY A 17 6.27 17.98 -3.07
CA GLY A 17 6.60 19.28 -3.66
C GLY A 17 7.15 19.22 -5.11
N ASN A 18 7.06 18.08 -5.75
CA ASN A 18 7.47 17.85 -7.14
C ASN A 18 6.26 17.66 -8.04
N ASP A 19 6.40 18.05 -9.31
CA ASP A 19 5.39 17.83 -10.36
C ASP A 19 5.29 16.34 -10.74
N ILE A 20 6.38 15.56 -10.52
CA ILE A 20 6.43 14.13 -10.80
C ILE A 20 5.82 13.34 -9.64
N PRO A 21 4.85 12.44 -9.88
CA PRO A 21 4.30 11.57 -8.86
C PRO A 21 5.38 10.68 -8.22
N LYS A 22 5.32 10.53 -6.88
CA LYS A 22 6.37 9.90 -6.07
C LYS A 22 6.74 8.47 -6.48
N GLN A 23 5.81 7.71 -7.05
CA GLN A 23 6.05 6.36 -7.55
C GLN A 23 6.99 6.31 -8.75
N PHE A 24 7.16 7.44 -9.45
CA PHE A 24 8.05 7.58 -10.59
C PHE A 24 9.38 8.26 -10.25
N LEU A 25 9.53 8.75 -9.02
CA LEU A 25 10.81 9.31 -8.58
C LEU A 25 11.88 8.21 -8.57
N PRO A 26 13.10 8.52 -9.03
CA PRO A 26 14.16 7.52 -9.06
C PRO A 26 14.76 7.28 -7.66
N ILE A 27 15.13 6.04 -7.40
CA ILE A 27 16.02 5.58 -6.34
C ILE A 27 17.00 4.58 -6.96
N GLY A 28 18.29 4.68 -6.66
CA GLY A 28 19.32 3.85 -7.30
C GLY A 28 19.26 3.91 -8.83
N GLY A 29 18.94 5.09 -9.39
CA GLY A 29 18.87 5.30 -10.83
C GLY A 29 17.65 4.75 -11.56
N LYS A 30 16.61 4.25 -10.85
CA LYS A 30 15.40 3.64 -11.43
C LYS A 30 14.14 4.04 -10.64
N PRO A 31 12.97 4.26 -11.31
CA PRO A 31 11.72 4.58 -10.64
C PRO A 31 11.34 3.62 -9.50
N VAL A 32 10.85 4.16 -8.37
CA VAL A 32 10.40 3.38 -7.20
C VAL A 32 9.44 2.26 -7.61
N LEU A 33 8.50 2.53 -8.51
CA LEU A 33 7.51 1.56 -8.94
C LEU A 33 8.13 0.35 -9.66
N MET A 34 9.23 0.55 -10.41
CA MET A 34 9.93 -0.55 -11.07
C MET A 34 10.55 -1.51 -10.04
N TRP A 35 11.16 -0.97 -8.99
CA TRP A 35 11.67 -1.78 -7.88
C TRP A 35 10.56 -2.60 -7.21
N THR A 36 9.39 -1.98 -7.01
CA THR A 36 8.25 -2.69 -6.44
C THR A 36 7.79 -3.86 -7.32
N LEU A 37 7.62 -3.63 -8.62
CA LEU A 37 7.23 -4.69 -9.57
C LEU A 37 8.26 -5.82 -9.65
N GLU A 38 9.54 -5.47 -9.70
CA GLU A 38 10.63 -6.45 -9.71
C GLU A 38 10.65 -7.31 -8.46
N ARG A 39 10.37 -6.73 -7.29
CA ARG A 39 10.34 -7.47 -6.03
C ARG A 39 9.30 -8.60 -6.06
N PHE A 40 8.12 -8.33 -6.59
CA PHE A 40 7.09 -9.37 -6.75
C PHE A 40 7.43 -10.38 -7.85
N ARG A 41 8.08 -9.95 -8.92
CA ARG A 41 8.56 -10.87 -9.96
C ARG A 41 9.69 -11.76 -9.45
N GLN A 42 10.57 -11.25 -8.58
CA GLN A 42 11.59 -12.05 -7.89
C GLN A 42 10.98 -13.10 -6.94
N TYR A 43 9.86 -12.76 -6.27
CA TYR A 43 9.14 -13.72 -5.43
C TYR A 43 8.60 -14.88 -6.26
N SER A 44 7.96 -14.62 -7.38
CA SER A 44 7.44 -15.68 -8.24
C SER A 44 7.30 -15.21 -9.70
N ALA A 45 7.89 -15.99 -10.61
CA ALA A 45 7.73 -15.80 -12.06
C ALA A 45 6.27 -15.99 -12.53
N ASN A 46 5.49 -16.81 -11.82
CA ASN A 46 4.11 -17.16 -12.19
C ASN A 46 3.07 -16.22 -11.55
N LEU A 47 3.48 -15.31 -10.66
CA LEU A 47 2.58 -14.36 -10.01
C LEU A 47 1.94 -13.43 -11.05
N GLN A 48 0.62 -13.33 -11.04
CA GLN A 48 -0.10 -12.42 -11.91
C GLN A 48 -0.08 -11.02 -11.30
N ILE A 49 0.59 -10.08 -11.96
CA ILE A 49 0.72 -8.70 -11.49
C ILE A 49 -0.35 -7.85 -12.15
N ILE A 50 -1.12 -7.12 -11.34
CA ILE A 50 -2.08 -6.11 -11.77
C ILE A 50 -1.60 -4.77 -11.22
N LEU A 51 -1.24 -3.87 -12.12
CA LEU A 51 -0.83 -2.51 -11.78
C LEU A 51 -2.03 -1.58 -11.90
N VAL A 52 -2.31 -0.83 -10.82
CA VAL A 52 -3.40 0.16 -10.81
C VAL A 52 -2.79 1.56 -10.81
N LEU A 53 -2.99 2.30 -11.90
CA LEU A 53 -2.50 3.67 -12.09
C LEU A 53 -3.62 4.61 -12.51
N PRO A 54 -3.63 5.87 -12.04
CA PRO A 54 -4.49 6.90 -12.60
C PRO A 54 -4.30 7.00 -14.12
N LYS A 55 -5.39 7.10 -14.87
CA LYS A 55 -5.36 7.13 -16.33
C LYS A 55 -4.41 8.21 -16.88
N ALA A 56 -4.40 9.38 -16.24
CA ALA A 56 -3.50 10.48 -16.62
C ALA A 56 -2.00 10.20 -16.43
N GLN A 57 -1.64 9.11 -15.74
CA GLN A 57 -0.24 8.74 -15.46
C GLN A 57 0.24 7.52 -16.26
N GLN A 58 -0.66 6.87 -16.99
CA GLN A 58 -0.35 5.62 -17.69
C GLN A 58 0.59 5.86 -18.88
N GLU A 59 0.37 6.93 -19.64
CA GLU A 59 1.24 7.29 -20.78
C GLU A 59 2.67 7.56 -20.30
N TYR A 60 2.83 8.40 -19.29
CA TYR A 60 4.14 8.70 -18.71
C TYR A 60 4.82 7.43 -18.16
N TRP A 61 4.07 6.53 -17.53
CA TRP A 61 4.60 5.24 -17.11
C TRP A 61 5.11 4.40 -18.27
N GLN A 62 4.38 4.36 -19.39
CA GLN A 62 4.81 3.63 -20.60
C GLN A 62 6.08 4.22 -21.21
N GLU A 63 6.25 5.55 -21.19
CA GLU A 63 7.47 6.21 -21.61
C GLU A 63 8.66 5.80 -20.73
N LEU A 64 8.50 5.82 -19.42
CA LEU A 64 9.51 5.34 -18.48
C LEU A 64 9.86 3.86 -18.72
N CYS A 65 8.88 2.99 -18.96
CA CYS A 65 9.14 1.59 -19.27
C CYS A 65 10.02 1.43 -20.53
N LYS A 66 9.80 2.24 -21.55
CA LYS A 66 10.64 2.25 -22.77
C LYS A 66 12.05 2.77 -22.48
N GLU A 67 12.16 3.87 -21.75
CA GLU A 67 13.43 4.50 -21.37
C GLU A 67 14.34 3.54 -20.60
N TYR A 68 13.76 2.81 -19.65
CA TYR A 68 14.49 1.88 -18.77
C TYR A 68 14.53 0.44 -19.30
N ASN A 69 14.02 0.15 -20.53
CA ASN A 69 13.86 -1.20 -21.06
C ASN A 69 13.19 -2.17 -20.08
N PHE A 70 12.14 -1.68 -19.40
CA PHE A 70 11.45 -2.43 -18.36
C PHE A 70 10.42 -3.39 -18.96
N ASN A 71 10.67 -4.70 -18.84
CA ASN A 71 9.94 -5.76 -19.55
C ASN A 71 9.14 -6.70 -18.64
N ILE A 72 8.84 -6.29 -17.40
CA ILE A 72 7.98 -7.10 -16.52
C ILE A 72 6.54 -7.08 -17.03
N GLU A 73 5.96 -8.25 -17.25
CA GLU A 73 4.57 -8.38 -17.66
C GLU A 73 3.62 -8.07 -16.49
N TYR A 74 2.62 -7.25 -16.74
CA TYR A 74 1.52 -6.91 -15.84
C TYR A 74 0.26 -6.58 -16.63
N GLN A 75 -0.91 -6.72 -15.99
CA GLN A 75 -2.14 -6.14 -16.47
C GLN A 75 -2.31 -4.73 -15.88
N LEU A 76 -2.85 -3.80 -16.66
CA LEU A 76 -3.04 -2.41 -16.24
C LEU A 76 -4.53 -2.15 -15.99
N ALA A 77 -4.83 -1.62 -14.78
CA ALA A 77 -6.16 -1.13 -14.41
C ALA A 77 -6.14 0.38 -14.15
N ASP A 78 -7.27 1.03 -14.38
CA ASP A 78 -7.45 2.45 -14.07
C ASP A 78 -7.55 2.67 -12.56
N GLY A 79 -6.90 3.72 -12.05
CA GLY A 79 -7.10 4.19 -10.69
C GLY A 79 -8.53 4.69 -10.47
N GLY A 80 -9.09 4.41 -9.30
CA GLY A 80 -10.40 4.89 -8.90
C GLY A 80 -10.33 6.21 -8.10
N GLU A 81 -11.49 6.71 -7.70
CA GLU A 81 -11.62 7.94 -6.90
C GLU A 81 -10.88 7.86 -5.56
N THR A 82 -10.96 6.70 -4.91
CA THR A 82 -10.26 6.39 -3.67
C THR A 82 -9.37 5.16 -3.83
N ARG A 83 -8.58 4.83 -2.77
CA ARG A 83 -7.79 3.60 -2.74
C ARG A 83 -8.69 2.36 -2.86
N PHE A 84 -9.85 2.36 -2.18
CA PHE A 84 -10.85 1.30 -2.24
C PHE A 84 -11.32 1.05 -3.69
N HIS A 85 -11.74 2.11 -4.41
CA HIS A 85 -12.17 1.99 -5.80
C HIS A 85 -11.03 1.56 -6.74
N SER A 86 -9.80 1.96 -6.45
CA SER A 86 -8.62 1.49 -7.17
C SER A 86 -8.41 -0.02 -7.02
N VAL A 87 -8.60 -0.55 -5.80
CA VAL A 87 -8.54 -1.99 -5.54
C VAL A 87 -9.69 -2.72 -6.23
N GLN A 88 -10.91 -2.18 -6.23
CA GLN A 88 -12.04 -2.75 -6.99
C GLN A 88 -11.71 -2.87 -8.49
N ASN A 89 -11.13 -1.83 -9.08
CA ASN A 89 -10.73 -1.86 -10.49
C ASN A 89 -9.66 -2.93 -10.75
N GLY A 90 -8.70 -3.11 -9.85
CA GLY A 90 -7.73 -4.20 -9.92
C GLY A 90 -8.39 -5.57 -9.80
N LEU A 91 -9.30 -5.75 -8.84
CA LEU A 91 -10.03 -7.00 -8.62
C LEU A 91 -10.92 -7.39 -9.81
N SER A 92 -11.42 -6.42 -10.59
CA SER A 92 -12.25 -6.70 -11.77
C SER A 92 -11.49 -7.42 -12.89
N LEU A 93 -10.14 -7.35 -12.90
CA LEU A 93 -9.29 -8.07 -13.84
C LEU A 93 -9.01 -9.53 -13.42
N ILE A 94 -9.37 -9.91 -12.19
CA ILE A 94 -9.26 -11.28 -11.70
C ILE A 94 -10.55 -12.02 -12.06
N PRO A 95 -10.53 -13.16 -12.75
CA PRO A 95 -11.73 -13.94 -13.07
C PRO A 95 -12.58 -14.22 -11.82
N ASP A 96 -13.91 -14.28 -11.98
CA ASP A 96 -14.81 -14.48 -10.85
C ASP A 96 -14.73 -15.87 -10.24
N ASP A 97 -14.33 -16.86 -11.05
CA ASP A 97 -14.09 -18.23 -10.63
C ASP A 97 -12.63 -18.49 -10.21
N ALA A 98 -11.80 -17.44 -10.13
CA ALA A 98 -10.41 -17.60 -9.73
C ALA A 98 -10.30 -18.14 -8.30
N ASP A 99 -9.47 -19.16 -8.16
CA ASP A 99 -9.11 -19.79 -6.89
C ASP A 99 -7.63 -19.49 -6.58
N GLY A 100 -7.35 -19.01 -5.35
CA GLY A 100 -6.01 -18.64 -4.92
C GLY A 100 -6.01 -17.44 -3.99
N VAL A 101 -4.88 -16.77 -3.94
CA VAL A 101 -4.62 -15.64 -3.02
C VAL A 101 -4.28 -14.40 -3.82
N VAL A 102 -4.72 -13.24 -3.33
CA VAL A 102 -4.37 -11.94 -3.89
C VAL A 102 -3.76 -11.04 -2.81
N GLY A 103 -2.57 -10.52 -3.09
CA GLY A 103 -1.95 -9.48 -2.29
C GLY A 103 -2.33 -8.09 -2.82
N VAL A 104 -2.64 -7.14 -1.93
CA VAL A 104 -2.76 -5.73 -2.28
C VAL A 104 -1.55 -4.99 -1.72
N HIS A 105 -0.83 -4.29 -2.58
CA HIS A 105 0.45 -3.69 -2.23
C HIS A 105 0.55 -2.22 -2.66
N ASP A 106 1.16 -1.41 -1.81
CA ASP A 106 1.45 0.00 -2.15
C ASP A 106 2.61 0.08 -3.15
N GLY A 107 2.40 0.68 -4.33
CA GLY A 107 3.43 0.85 -5.37
C GLY A 107 4.65 1.69 -4.96
N VAL A 108 4.63 2.25 -3.75
CA VAL A 108 5.69 3.05 -3.15
C VAL A 108 6.35 2.36 -1.93
N ARG A 109 6.26 1.03 -1.87
CA ARG A 109 7.00 0.19 -0.91
C ARG A 109 7.89 -0.81 -1.66
N PRO A 110 9.07 -0.41 -2.12
CA PRO A 110 9.90 -1.26 -2.98
C PRO A 110 10.65 -2.38 -2.24
N PHE A 111 10.60 -2.44 -0.91
CA PHE A 111 11.48 -3.28 -0.09
C PHE A 111 10.76 -4.35 0.79
N PRO A 112 9.59 -4.90 0.44
CA PRO A 112 9.15 -6.09 1.16
C PRO A 112 10.15 -7.22 0.92
N SER A 113 10.60 -7.91 1.97
CA SER A 113 11.48 -9.05 1.77
C SER A 113 10.73 -10.19 1.09
N ILE A 114 11.46 -11.03 0.33
CA ILE A 114 10.87 -12.22 -0.32
C ILE A 114 10.25 -13.15 0.72
N GLU A 115 10.85 -13.23 1.90
CA GLU A 115 10.33 -14.02 3.01
C GLU A 115 9.00 -13.47 3.53
N VAL A 116 8.89 -12.16 3.73
CA VAL A 116 7.62 -11.51 4.14
C VAL A 116 6.53 -11.76 3.10
N ILE A 117 6.83 -11.59 1.80
CA ILE A 117 5.86 -11.88 0.74
C ILE A 117 5.43 -13.35 0.83
N ARG A 118 6.37 -14.28 0.92
CA ARG A 118 6.09 -15.73 1.03
C ARG A 118 5.19 -16.03 2.23
N ASN A 119 5.57 -15.53 3.43
CA ASN A 119 4.79 -15.76 4.64
C ASN A 119 3.37 -15.22 4.53
N CYS A 120 3.17 -14.04 3.93
CA CYS A 120 1.84 -13.50 3.69
C CYS A 120 0.99 -14.42 2.79
N TYR A 121 1.56 -14.89 1.67
CA TYR A 121 0.83 -15.73 0.73
C TYR A 121 0.54 -17.14 1.28
N GLU A 122 1.52 -17.77 1.91
CA GLU A 122 1.35 -19.10 2.50
C GLU A 122 0.34 -19.07 3.66
N THR A 123 0.45 -18.10 4.56
CA THR A 123 -0.49 -17.97 5.66
C THR A 123 -1.90 -17.62 5.17
N ALA A 124 -2.05 -16.82 4.11
CA ALA A 124 -3.36 -16.46 3.57
C ALA A 124 -4.09 -17.66 2.93
N ARG A 125 -3.38 -18.67 2.43
CA ARG A 125 -4.00 -19.92 1.95
C ARG A 125 -4.72 -20.66 3.08
N GLU A 126 -4.24 -20.55 4.30
CA GLU A 126 -4.81 -21.21 5.48
C GLU A 126 -5.78 -20.32 6.24
N LYS A 127 -5.41 -19.06 6.45
CA LYS A 127 -6.11 -18.10 7.33
C LYS A 127 -7.00 -17.11 6.58
N LYS A 128 -6.94 -17.09 5.24
CA LYS A 128 -7.75 -16.28 4.32
C LYS A 128 -7.48 -14.78 4.33
N ALA A 129 -7.01 -14.19 5.43
CA ALA A 129 -6.76 -12.76 5.55
C ALA A 129 -5.52 -12.51 6.42
N VAL A 130 -4.48 -11.90 5.85
CA VAL A 130 -3.17 -11.74 6.48
C VAL A 130 -2.57 -10.38 6.15
N ILE A 131 -1.97 -9.75 7.15
CA ILE A 131 -1.21 -8.51 6.95
C ILE A 131 0.15 -8.59 7.66
N PRO A 132 1.23 -8.08 7.04
CA PRO A 132 2.52 -7.95 7.69
C PRO A 132 2.54 -6.72 8.60
N VAL A 133 3.17 -6.87 9.77
CA VAL A 133 3.24 -5.82 10.78
C VAL A 133 4.64 -5.74 11.38
N THR A 134 4.99 -4.55 11.87
CA THR A 134 6.21 -4.35 12.67
C THR A 134 5.87 -3.76 14.03
N PRO A 135 6.71 -4.02 15.06
CA PRO A 135 6.50 -3.43 16.37
C PRO A 135 6.71 -1.91 16.35
N VAL A 136 5.99 -1.21 17.22
CA VAL A 136 6.21 0.22 17.47
C VAL A 136 7.43 0.38 18.37
N VAL A 137 8.41 1.18 17.95
CA VAL A 137 9.65 1.43 18.68
C VAL A 137 9.51 2.65 19.60
N GLU A 138 8.86 3.71 19.13
CA GLU A 138 8.68 4.96 19.86
C GLU A 138 7.57 4.87 20.90
N THR A 139 7.63 5.77 21.91
CA THR A 139 6.55 5.95 22.88
C THR A 139 5.31 6.54 22.17
N LEU A 140 4.16 5.87 22.30
CA LEU A 140 2.90 6.35 21.76
C LEU A 140 2.12 7.18 22.77
N ARG A 141 1.45 8.20 22.27
CA ARG A 141 0.47 9.00 23.02
C ARG A 141 -0.86 9.04 22.30
N HIS A 142 -1.92 8.68 23.00
CA HIS A 142 -3.27 8.91 22.54
C HIS A 142 -3.64 10.39 22.78
N ILE A 143 -4.18 11.04 21.74
CA ILE A 143 -4.63 12.44 21.80
C ILE A 143 -6.16 12.42 21.77
N ASN A 144 -6.79 12.95 22.83
CA ASN A 144 -8.25 13.07 22.86
C ASN A 144 -8.69 14.10 21.81
N SER A 145 -9.52 13.68 20.87
CA SER A 145 -9.97 14.48 19.72
C SER A 145 -10.74 15.77 20.13
N SER A 146 -11.31 15.82 21.33
CA SER A 146 -11.94 17.03 21.90
C SER A 146 -10.98 18.20 22.12
N GLY A 147 -9.67 18.00 21.99
CA GLY A 147 -8.63 19.04 22.12
C GLY A 147 -7.95 19.45 20.80
N LEU A 148 -8.37 18.89 19.66
CA LEU A 148 -7.79 19.21 18.35
C LEU A 148 -8.54 20.41 17.74
N THR A 149 -8.03 21.61 17.90
CA THR A 149 -8.47 22.77 17.10
C THR A 149 -7.75 22.74 15.76
N ARG A 150 -8.45 22.31 14.69
CA ARG A 150 -7.98 22.57 13.33
C ARG A 150 -8.14 24.05 13.04
N THR A 151 -7.06 24.81 13.06
CA THR A 151 -7.05 26.14 12.48
C THR A 151 -6.98 25.99 10.97
N ASN A 152 -8.11 26.16 10.29
CA ASN A 152 -8.12 26.39 8.85
C ASN A 152 -7.38 27.70 8.58
N THR A 153 -6.12 27.59 8.16
CA THR A 153 -5.47 28.73 7.51
C THR A 153 -5.80 28.62 6.03
N ASP A 154 -6.48 29.61 5.48
CA ASP A 154 -6.86 29.74 4.07
C ASP A 154 -5.66 29.91 3.11
N SER A 155 -4.64 29.11 3.29
CA SER A 155 -3.46 29.11 2.44
C SER A 155 -3.08 27.68 2.07
N PRO A 156 -3.05 27.32 0.76
CA PRO A 156 -2.87 25.94 0.31
C PRO A 156 -1.44 25.39 0.41
N LYS A 157 -0.52 26.09 1.08
CA LYS A 157 0.92 25.74 1.10
C LYS A 157 1.58 25.60 2.48
N LYS A 158 0.84 25.55 3.57
CA LYS A 158 1.44 25.31 4.89
C LYS A 158 0.82 24.06 5.51
N SER A 159 1.67 23.07 5.84
CA SER A 159 1.28 21.91 6.65
C SER A 159 0.54 22.44 7.89
N ALA A 160 -0.68 21.93 8.13
CA ALA A 160 -1.47 22.30 9.28
C ALA A 160 -0.67 21.99 10.54
N VAL A 161 -0.24 23.02 11.27
CA VAL A 161 0.32 22.85 12.60
C VAL A 161 -0.82 22.47 13.53
N VAL A 162 -0.91 21.19 13.84
CA VAL A 162 -1.84 20.68 14.86
C VAL A 162 -1.33 21.18 16.21
N ARG A 163 -1.94 22.21 16.77
CA ARG A 163 -1.72 22.59 18.17
C ARG A 163 -2.53 21.64 19.04
N CYS A 164 -1.83 20.65 19.62
CA CYS A 164 -2.42 19.77 20.62
C CYS A 164 -2.65 20.56 21.91
N ASN A 165 -3.91 20.72 22.34
CA ASN A 165 -4.20 21.05 23.72
C ASN A 165 -3.75 19.89 24.61
N ASN A 166 -3.32 20.17 25.83
CA ASN A 166 -2.55 19.33 26.75
C ASN A 166 -3.17 17.97 27.19
N ASN A 167 -4.24 17.49 26.55
CA ASN A 167 -4.92 16.25 26.91
C ASN A 167 -4.43 15.05 26.07
N SER A 168 -3.29 14.52 26.42
CA SER A 168 -2.79 13.26 25.85
C SER A 168 -2.36 12.30 26.95
N ILE A 169 -2.55 11.01 26.72
CA ILE A 169 -2.11 9.95 27.64
C ILE A 169 -1.10 9.03 26.94
N THR A 170 -0.12 8.53 27.69
CA THR A 170 0.76 7.48 27.19
C THR A 170 -0.01 6.18 27.11
N VAL A 171 0.13 5.46 26.00
CA VAL A 171 -0.46 4.14 25.82
C VAL A 171 0.62 3.07 25.71
N PRO A 172 0.34 1.83 26.13
CA PRO A 172 1.28 0.72 26.01
C PRO A 172 1.58 0.45 24.53
N ARG A 173 2.82 0.69 24.08
CA ARG A 173 3.18 0.47 22.67
C ARG A 173 3.12 -0.99 22.23
N ASP A 174 3.22 -1.91 23.18
CA ASP A 174 3.22 -3.34 22.91
C ASP A 174 1.84 -3.86 22.45
N ASP A 175 0.79 -3.08 22.68
CA ASP A 175 -0.56 -3.35 22.20
C ASP A 175 -0.77 -2.91 20.71
N TYR A 176 0.21 -2.23 20.12
CA TYR A 176 0.10 -1.64 18.78
C TYR A 176 1.13 -2.22 17.82
N ARG A 177 0.76 -2.24 16.55
CA ARG A 177 1.65 -2.64 15.44
C ARG A 177 1.54 -1.63 14.30
N LEU A 178 2.63 -1.46 13.57
CA LEU A 178 2.65 -0.70 12.32
C LEU A 178 2.33 -1.65 11.18
N VAL A 179 1.26 -1.36 10.45
CA VAL A 179 0.80 -2.18 9.34
C VAL A 179 1.59 -1.87 8.08
N GLN A 180 1.96 -2.93 7.36
CA GLN A 180 2.62 -2.85 6.07
C GLN A 180 1.78 -3.53 4.97
N THR A 181 2.31 -3.59 3.77
CA THR A 181 1.80 -4.37 2.64
C THR A 181 2.91 -5.28 2.09
N PRO A 182 2.59 -6.42 1.40
CA PRO A 182 1.28 -6.77 0.87
C PRO A 182 0.29 -7.22 1.94
N GLN A 183 -0.95 -6.72 1.87
CA GLN A 183 -2.09 -7.28 2.59
C GLN A 183 -2.67 -8.37 1.72
N THR A 184 -2.72 -9.60 2.22
CA THR A 184 -2.95 -10.79 1.38
C THR A 184 -4.19 -11.53 1.81
N PHE A 185 -5.05 -11.85 0.85
CA PHE A 185 -6.38 -12.39 1.11
C PHE A 185 -6.71 -13.53 0.15
N ASP A 186 -7.58 -14.43 0.58
CA ASP A 186 -8.35 -15.27 -0.32
C ASP A 186 -9.08 -14.39 -1.35
N ILE A 187 -9.01 -14.76 -2.64
CA ILE A 187 -9.57 -13.94 -3.73
C ILE A 187 -11.06 -13.74 -3.56
N GLN A 188 -11.81 -14.78 -3.23
CA GLN A 188 -13.26 -14.71 -3.13
C GLN A 188 -13.69 -13.88 -1.91
N LEU A 189 -12.95 -14.00 -0.80
CA LEU A 189 -13.17 -13.18 0.38
C LEU A 189 -12.97 -11.69 0.07
N LEU A 190 -11.85 -11.32 -0.56
CA LEU A 190 -11.56 -9.91 -0.86
C LEU A 190 -12.55 -9.34 -1.88
N LYS A 191 -12.93 -10.12 -2.92
CA LYS A 191 -13.98 -9.71 -3.86
C LYS A 191 -15.32 -9.48 -3.16
N ALA A 192 -15.73 -10.39 -2.26
CA ALA A 192 -16.98 -10.24 -1.51
C ALA A 192 -16.95 -9.01 -0.59
N ALA A 193 -15.85 -8.80 0.13
CA ALA A 193 -15.66 -7.65 1.01
C ALA A 193 -15.70 -6.32 0.23
N ASN A 194 -15.13 -6.28 -0.98
CA ASN A 194 -15.12 -5.09 -1.83
C ASN A 194 -16.47 -4.81 -2.55
N ARG A 195 -17.49 -5.66 -2.41
CA ARG A 195 -18.86 -5.35 -2.86
C ARG A 195 -19.63 -4.46 -1.88
N GLN A 196 -19.11 -4.23 -0.69
CA GLN A 196 -19.67 -3.28 0.27
C GLN A 196 -19.67 -1.86 -0.29
N PRO A 197 -20.63 -1.00 0.08
CA PRO A 197 -20.52 0.43 -0.17
C PRO A 197 -19.25 1.01 0.46
N TYR A 198 -18.61 1.94 -0.24
CA TYR A 198 -17.46 2.66 0.30
C TYR A 198 -17.81 3.39 1.61
N ARG A 199 -16.87 3.38 2.54
CA ARG A 199 -16.94 4.10 3.82
C ARG A 199 -15.63 4.85 4.06
N ASP A 200 -15.72 6.02 4.67
CA ASP A 200 -14.54 6.87 4.96
C ASP A 200 -13.58 6.27 5.99
N ASP A 201 -14.03 5.29 6.77
CA ASP A 201 -13.20 4.55 7.73
C ASP A 201 -12.43 3.37 7.10
N PHE A 202 -12.61 3.11 5.81
CA PHE A 202 -11.78 2.15 5.07
C PHE A 202 -10.39 2.73 4.81
N THR A 203 -9.47 2.51 5.75
CA THR A 203 -8.10 3.04 5.69
C THR A 203 -7.16 2.17 4.86
N ASP A 204 -7.45 0.86 4.79
CA ASP A 204 -6.69 -0.16 4.06
C ASP A 204 -7.60 -1.34 3.70
N ASP A 205 -7.04 -2.41 3.09
CA ASP A 205 -7.84 -3.58 2.68
C ASP A 205 -8.22 -4.44 3.88
N ALA A 206 -7.41 -4.45 4.93
CA ALA A 206 -7.74 -5.15 6.17
C ALA A 206 -9.02 -4.59 6.79
N SER A 207 -9.17 -3.25 6.89
CA SER A 207 -10.38 -2.61 7.43
C SER A 207 -11.64 -2.92 6.60
N VAL A 208 -11.50 -3.10 5.28
CA VAL A 208 -12.60 -3.54 4.41
C VAL A 208 -13.03 -4.97 4.74
N VAL A 209 -12.07 -5.88 4.93
CA VAL A 209 -12.32 -7.28 5.25
C VAL A 209 -12.85 -7.44 6.67
N GLU A 210 -12.34 -6.68 7.64
CA GLU A 210 -12.86 -6.63 9.01
C GLU A 210 -14.32 -6.15 9.06
N SER A 211 -14.63 -5.09 8.32
CA SER A 211 -16.01 -4.58 8.18
C SER A 211 -16.95 -5.61 7.54
N TYR A 212 -16.43 -6.52 6.72
CA TYR A 212 -17.19 -7.64 6.15
C TYR A 212 -17.39 -8.80 7.16
N GLY A 213 -16.77 -8.72 8.34
CA GLY A 213 -16.93 -9.68 9.45
C GLY A 213 -15.86 -10.78 9.49
N HIS A 214 -14.72 -10.60 8.83
CA HIS A 214 -13.62 -11.57 8.85
C HIS A 214 -12.42 -11.03 9.65
N SER A 215 -11.85 -11.87 10.52
CA SER A 215 -10.67 -11.50 11.33
C SER A 215 -9.38 -11.50 10.50
N ILE A 216 -8.44 -10.66 10.90
CA ILE A 216 -7.13 -10.52 10.24
C ILE A 216 -6.05 -11.24 11.04
N THR A 217 -5.25 -12.05 10.36
CA THR A 217 -4.06 -12.68 10.94
C THR A 217 -2.84 -11.78 10.71
N LEU A 218 -2.05 -11.58 11.76
CA LEU A 218 -0.83 -10.78 11.69
C LEU A 218 0.38 -11.72 11.47
N VAL A 219 1.29 -11.30 10.57
CA VAL A 219 2.61 -11.93 10.38
C VAL A 219 3.70 -10.89 10.55
N GLU A 220 4.92 -11.33 10.82
CA GLU A 220 6.05 -10.42 10.96
C GLU A 220 6.42 -9.81 9.59
N GLY A 221 6.54 -8.48 9.56
CA GLY A 221 7.02 -7.71 8.42
C GLY A 221 8.53 -7.47 8.50
N ASN A 222 9.07 -6.60 7.63
CA ASN A 222 10.47 -6.17 7.71
C ASN A 222 10.58 -4.64 7.77
N ARG A 223 11.56 -4.15 8.54
CA ARG A 223 11.72 -2.71 8.81
C ARG A 223 12.05 -1.90 7.55
N GLU A 224 12.78 -2.51 6.62
CA GLU A 224 13.17 -1.90 5.34
C GLU A 224 11.97 -1.65 4.43
N ASN A 225 10.83 -2.33 4.64
CA ASN A 225 9.60 -2.16 3.86
C ASN A 225 8.90 -0.83 4.21
N ILE A 226 9.64 0.26 4.11
CA ILE A 226 9.15 1.61 4.34
C ILE A 226 8.18 2.03 3.23
N LYS A 227 7.23 2.92 3.57
CA LYS A 227 6.37 3.59 2.60
C LYS A 227 6.99 4.93 2.23
N ILE A 228 7.42 5.09 1.00
CA ILE A 228 7.97 6.36 0.50
C ILE A 228 6.85 7.40 0.43
N THR A 229 6.90 8.38 1.33
CA THR A 229 5.87 9.43 1.49
C THR A 229 6.44 10.83 1.53
N THR A 230 7.70 10.97 1.92
CA THR A 230 8.40 12.25 2.09
C THR A 230 9.76 12.22 1.36
N PRO A 231 10.38 13.40 1.09
CA PRO A 231 11.74 13.45 0.54
C PRO A 231 12.79 12.77 1.44
N TYR A 232 12.54 12.67 2.75
CA TYR A 232 13.42 11.96 3.66
C TYR A 232 13.40 10.46 3.42
N ASP A 233 12.21 9.90 3.13
CA ASP A 233 12.07 8.46 2.82
C ASP A 233 12.84 8.09 1.54
N LEU A 234 12.92 9.00 0.55
CA LEU A 234 13.74 8.78 -0.65
C LEU A 234 15.23 8.65 -0.31
N LYS A 235 15.75 9.48 0.61
CA LYS A 235 17.15 9.39 1.04
C LYS A 235 17.44 8.06 1.73
N ILE A 236 16.49 7.57 2.53
CA ILE A 236 16.61 6.24 3.15
C ILE A 236 16.58 5.17 2.06
N ALA A 237 15.65 5.29 1.11
CA ALA A 237 15.49 4.33 0.02
C ALA A 237 16.75 4.22 -0.86
N GLU A 238 17.49 5.32 -1.09
CA GLU A 238 18.78 5.32 -1.80
C GLU A 238 19.86 4.48 -1.13
N VAL A 239 19.77 4.28 0.18
CA VAL A 239 20.73 3.45 0.95
C VAL A 239 20.34 1.97 0.94
N LEU A 240 19.06 1.66 0.62
CA LEU A 240 18.51 0.32 0.64
C LEU A 240 18.55 -0.41 -0.72
N VAL A 241 18.92 0.30 -1.79
CA VAL A 241 19.03 -0.24 -3.17
C VAL A 241 20.44 -0.68 -3.50
#